data_64084d49f1fd14c9c7f95ba1bacd9f0c
#
_entry.id   64084d49f1fd14c9c7f95ba1bacd9f0c
#
_cell.length_a   1.000
_cell.length_b   1.000
_cell.length_c   1.000
_cell.angle_alpha   90.00
_cell.angle_beta   90.00
_cell.angle_gamma   90.00
#
_symmetry.space_group_name_H-M   'P 1'
#
loop_
_entity.id
_entity.type
_entity.pdbx_description
1 polymer ?
#
loop_
_entity_poly.entity_id
_entity_poly.type
_entity_poly.pdbx_seq_one_letter_code
_entity_poly.pdbx_strand_id
1 'polypeptide(L)'
;MADEPQRPKFRYQDMPELSETFADSIGSWSFDGSTLRMEFLVSRLDALKPGDPATGRAVPVCRLVLTTAAAVELIRASGQITSALMQAGVLRQGDGNVAPAGKPS
;
A
#
# COMPACT_ATOMS: atom_id res chain seq x y z
N MET A 1 17.75 -31.69 -25.96
CA MET A 1 16.84 -30.81 -25.31
C MET A 1 17.52 -30.08 -24.18
N ALA A 2 17.47 -28.81 -24.24
CA ALA A 2 18.06 -28.06 -23.16
C ALA A 2 17.19 -28.17 -21.94
N ASP A 3 17.82 -28.46 -20.86
CA ASP A 3 17.08 -28.55 -19.62
C ASP A 3 16.96 -27.19 -19.02
N GLU A 4 15.76 -26.74 -18.93
CA GLU A 4 15.55 -25.52 -18.19
C GLU A 4 15.80 -25.78 -16.73
N PRO A 5 16.50 -24.89 -16.06
CA PRO A 5 16.67 -25.06 -14.63
C PRO A 5 15.30 -25.07 -13.97
N GLN A 6 15.08 -26.03 -13.14
CA GLN A 6 13.83 -26.08 -12.41
C GLN A 6 13.79 -24.95 -11.41
N ARG A 7 12.70 -24.21 -11.43
CA ARG A 7 12.52 -23.15 -10.47
C ARG A 7 12.16 -23.74 -9.14
N PRO A 8 12.70 -23.19 -8.06
CA PRO A 8 12.30 -23.65 -6.74
C PRO A 8 10.81 -23.49 -6.56
N LYS A 9 10.21 -24.44 -5.89
CA LYS A 9 8.82 -24.33 -5.49
C LYS A 9 8.77 -23.96 -4.03
N PHE A 10 8.00 -22.94 -3.70
CA PHE A 10 7.89 -22.46 -2.34
C PHE A 10 6.52 -22.83 -1.79
N ARG A 11 6.54 -23.42 -0.60
CA ARG A 11 5.30 -23.70 0.11
C ARG A 11 4.98 -22.52 1.02
N TYR A 12 3.72 -22.21 1.11
CA TYR A 12 3.29 -21.23 2.09
C TYR A 12 3.47 -21.81 3.49
N GLN A 13 4.07 -21.06 4.36
CA GLN A 13 4.19 -21.41 5.76
C GLN A 13 3.80 -20.20 6.58
N ASP A 14 2.73 -20.33 7.33
CA ASP A 14 2.21 -19.22 8.11
C ASP A 14 3.14 -18.91 9.27
N MET A 15 3.13 -17.66 9.67
CA MET A 15 3.83 -17.20 10.87
C MET A 15 2.80 -16.55 11.78
N PRO A 16 2.10 -17.35 12.60
CA PRO A 16 0.97 -16.82 13.37
C PRO A 16 1.35 -15.71 14.35
N GLU A 17 2.61 -15.66 14.78
CA GLU A 17 3.05 -14.61 15.69
C GLU A 17 3.34 -13.29 14.99
N LEU A 18 3.26 -13.25 13.65
CA LEU A 18 3.46 -11.99 12.92
C LEU A 18 2.27 -11.09 13.14
N SER A 19 2.52 -9.90 13.65
CA SER A 19 1.45 -8.93 13.89
C SER A 19 1.06 -8.20 12.63
N GLU A 20 -0.22 -7.90 12.51
CA GLU A 20 -0.67 -7.03 11.44
C GLU A 20 -0.28 -5.60 11.74
N THR A 21 0.01 -4.85 10.70
CA THR A 21 0.37 -3.43 10.82
C THR A 21 -0.76 -2.60 10.27
N PHE A 22 -1.25 -1.68 11.10
CA PHE A 22 -2.30 -0.76 10.68
C PHE A 22 -1.67 0.47 10.04
N ALA A 23 -2.22 0.88 8.91
CA ALA A 23 -1.84 2.13 8.24
C ALA A 23 -3.09 2.77 7.68
N ASP A 24 -3.15 4.07 7.75
CA ASP A 24 -4.29 4.81 7.21
C ASP A 24 -3.91 5.71 6.03
N SER A 25 -2.65 5.71 5.65
CA SER A 25 -2.24 6.46 4.47
C SER A 25 -0.94 5.91 3.91
N ILE A 26 -0.64 6.30 2.70
CA ILE A 26 0.60 5.95 2.04
C ILE A 26 1.44 7.21 1.93
N GLY A 27 2.69 7.09 2.34
CA GLY A 27 3.63 8.19 2.24
C GLY A 27 4.33 8.20 0.90
N SER A 28 5.63 8.33 0.91
CA SER A 28 6.39 8.40 -0.32
C SER A 28 6.65 7.01 -0.89
N TRP A 29 6.94 6.97 -2.16
CA TRP A 29 7.45 5.78 -2.82
C TRP A 29 8.52 6.20 -3.81
N SER A 30 9.40 5.28 -4.13
CA SER A 30 10.44 5.53 -5.11
C SER A 30 10.82 4.24 -5.81
N PHE A 31 11.30 4.36 -7.03
CA PHE A 31 11.78 3.24 -7.80
C PHE A 31 13.15 3.58 -8.35
N ASP A 32 14.12 2.71 -8.09
CA ASP A 32 15.51 2.97 -8.49
C ASP A 32 15.95 2.12 -9.68
N GLY A 33 15.02 1.47 -10.35
CA GLY A 33 15.32 0.59 -11.48
C GLY A 33 15.41 -0.87 -11.11
N SER A 34 15.56 -1.18 -9.84
CA SER A 34 15.63 -2.57 -9.39
C SER A 34 14.75 -2.85 -8.17
N THR A 35 14.44 -1.84 -7.38
CA THR A 35 13.57 -2.04 -6.22
C THR A 35 12.56 -0.92 -6.13
N LEU A 36 11.38 -1.27 -5.63
CA LEU A 36 10.32 -0.31 -5.32
C LEU A 36 10.26 -0.18 -3.80
N ARG A 37 10.35 1.06 -3.33
CA ARG A 37 10.25 1.34 -1.90
C ARG A 37 8.97 2.11 -1.64
N MET A 38 8.25 1.70 -0.61
CA MET A 38 6.99 2.31 -0.24
C MET A 38 6.96 2.53 1.26
N GLU A 39 6.34 3.60 1.67
CA GLU A 39 6.20 3.92 3.08
C GLU A 39 4.72 4.04 3.41
N PHE A 40 4.34 3.41 4.52
CA PHE A 40 2.97 3.44 5.00
C PHE A 40 2.93 4.18 6.33
N LEU A 41 1.89 4.97 6.52
CA LEU A 41 1.83 5.93 7.60
C LEU A 41 0.58 5.73 8.44
N VAL A 42 0.64 6.22 9.65
CA VAL A 42 -0.55 6.35 10.49
C VAL A 42 -0.63 7.79 10.95
N SER A 43 -1.85 8.31 11.01
CA SER A 43 -2.11 9.68 11.41
C SER A 43 -2.25 9.75 12.93
N ARG A 44 -1.60 10.74 13.51
CA ARG A 44 -1.69 11.03 14.94
C ARG A 44 -2.11 12.47 15.10
N LEU A 45 -3.26 12.69 15.70
CA LEU A 45 -3.74 14.04 15.92
C LEU A 45 -3.06 14.65 17.12
N ASP A 46 -2.76 15.93 17.02
CA ASP A 46 -2.30 16.71 18.17
C ASP A 46 -3.46 17.00 19.08
N ALA A 47 -3.15 17.42 20.28
CA ALA A 47 -4.18 17.83 21.21
C ALA A 47 -4.98 18.98 20.61
N LEU A 48 -6.29 18.85 20.62
CA LEU A 48 -7.16 19.89 20.08
C LEU A 48 -7.30 21.01 21.06
N LYS A 49 -7.24 22.24 20.56
CA LYS A 49 -7.49 23.44 21.33
C LYS A 49 -8.68 24.16 20.73
N PRO A 50 -9.60 24.64 21.55
CA PRO A 50 -10.74 25.34 21.03
C PRO A 50 -10.32 26.51 20.15
N GLY A 51 -10.95 26.61 19.00
CA GLY A 51 -10.69 27.70 18.06
C GLY A 51 -9.51 27.50 17.14
N ASP A 52 -8.69 26.46 17.36
CA ASP A 52 -7.56 26.19 16.50
C ASP A 52 -7.90 25.11 15.49
N PRO A 53 -7.33 25.18 14.30
CA PRO A 53 -7.52 24.10 13.34
C PRO A 53 -6.88 22.82 13.86
N ALA A 54 -7.44 21.70 13.48
CA ALA A 54 -6.87 20.41 13.83
C ALA A 54 -5.54 20.23 13.10
N THR A 55 -4.54 19.80 13.83
CA THR A 55 -3.24 19.48 13.27
C THR A 55 -2.82 18.10 13.73
N GLY A 56 -1.80 17.56 13.10
CA GLY A 56 -1.34 16.25 13.47
C GLY A 56 -0.05 15.90 12.76
N ARG A 57 0.35 14.65 12.94
CA ARG A 57 1.56 14.11 12.34
C ARG A 57 1.21 12.84 11.59
N ALA A 58 1.90 12.60 10.50
CA ALA A 58 1.87 11.33 9.82
C ALA A 58 3.15 10.59 10.18
N VAL A 59 3.02 9.44 10.80
CA VAL A 59 4.15 8.70 11.35
C VAL A 59 4.32 7.42 10.57
N PRO A 60 5.53 7.11 10.08
CA PRO A 60 5.73 5.86 9.36
C PRO A 60 5.58 4.67 10.29
N VAL A 61 4.88 3.65 9.82
CA VAL A 61 4.72 2.40 10.55
C VAL A 61 5.31 1.23 9.81
N CYS A 62 5.57 1.38 8.52
CA CYS A 62 6.10 0.28 7.72
C CYS A 62 6.81 0.84 6.50
N ARG A 63 7.95 0.29 6.19
CA ARG A 63 8.67 0.58 4.95
C ARG A 63 8.93 -0.74 4.27
N LEU A 64 8.49 -0.83 3.02
CA LEU A 64 8.67 -2.03 2.23
C LEU A 64 9.69 -1.77 1.13
N VAL A 65 10.48 -2.78 0.86
CA VAL A 65 11.37 -2.80 -0.30
C VAL A 65 10.99 -4.03 -1.10
N LEU A 66 10.52 -3.82 -2.31
CA LEU A 66 10.05 -4.89 -3.16
C LEU A 66 10.99 -5.05 -4.34
N THR A 67 11.23 -6.31 -4.73
CA THR A 67 11.89 -6.57 -6.01
C THR A 67 10.96 -6.12 -7.14
N THR A 68 11.53 -5.99 -8.33
CA THR A 68 10.71 -5.66 -9.49
C THR A 68 9.61 -6.70 -9.70
N ALA A 69 9.92 -7.98 -9.49
CA ALA A 69 8.92 -9.02 -9.65
C ALA A 69 7.78 -8.86 -8.64
N ALA A 70 8.11 -8.56 -7.39
CA ALA A 70 7.09 -8.35 -6.38
C ALA A 70 6.27 -7.09 -6.66
N ALA A 71 6.91 -6.05 -7.22
CA ALA A 71 6.18 -4.84 -7.60
C ALA A 71 5.16 -5.13 -8.71
N VAL A 72 5.52 -5.98 -9.66
CA VAL A 72 4.58 -6.39 -10.71
C VAL A 72 3.42 -7.16 -10.11
N GLU A 73 3.69 -8.04 -9.15
CA GLU A 73 2.61 -8.76 -8.47
C GLU A 73 1.71 -7.82 -7.70
N LEU A 74 2.28 -6.78 -7.11
CA LEU A 74 1.48 -5.77 -6.42
C LEU A 74 0.51 -5.09 -7.39
N ILE A 75 0.95 -4.77 -8.60
CA ILE A 75 0.09 -4.17 -9.59
C ILE A 75 -1.07 -5.12 -9.95
N ARG A 76 -0.79 -6.40 -10.09
CA ARG A 76 -1.84 -7.37 -10.36
C ARG A 76 -2.81 -7.50 -9.22
N ALA A 77 -2.29 -7.55 -7.99
CA ALA A 77 -3.13 -7.61 -6.82
C ALA A 77 -4.00 -6.37 -6.70
N SER A 78 -3.46 -5.19 -7.06
CA SER A 78 -4.23 -3.96 -6.96
C SER A 78 -5.43 -3.96 -7.90
N GLY A 79 -5.34 -4.66 -9.04
CA GLY A 79 -6.50 -4.81 -9.91
C GLY A 79 -7.63 -5.59 -9.24
N GLN A 80 -7.29 -6.65 -8.52
CA GLN A 80 -8.29 -7.41 -7.78
C GLN A 80 -8.85 -6.61 -6.61
N ILE A 81 -8.00 -5.86 -5.94
CA ILE A 81 -8.43 -4.98 -4.85
C ILE A 81 -9.39 -3.93 -5.38
N THR A 82 -9.09 -3.36 -6.54
CA THR A 82 -9.98 -2.39 -7.18
C THR A 82 -11.36 -2.98 -7.40
N SER A 83 -11.42 -4.18 -7.93
CA SER A 83 -12.71 -4.84 -8.17
C SER A 83 -13.47 -5.07 -6.87
N ALA A 84 -12.77 -5.50 -5.84
CA ALA A 84 -13.41 -5.74 -4.55
C ALA A 84 -13.95 -4.44 -3.95
N LEU A 85 -13.21 -3.36 -4.06
CA LEU A 85 -13.67 -2.07 -3.55
C LEU A 85 -14.85 -1.54 -4.34
N MET A 86 -14.87 -1.76 -5.65
CA MET A 86 -16.01 -1.37 -6.45
C MET A 86 -17.26 -2.17 -6.09
N GLN A 87 -17.12 -3.47 -5.88
CA GLN A 87 -18.25 -4.29 -5.49
C GLN A 87 -18.76 -3.92 -4.10
N ALA A 88 -17.88 -3.48 -3.23
CA ALA A 88 -18.29 -3.05 -1.89
C ALA A 88 -18.87 -1.64 -1.86
N GLY A 89 -18.86 -0.94 -3.00
CA GLY A 89 -19.40 0.42 -3.06
C GLY A 89 -18.45 1.48 -2.53
N VAL A 90 -17.22 1.11 -2.20
CA VAL A 90 -16.24 2.05 -1.68
C VAL A 90 -15.61 2.85 -2.82
N LEU A 91 -15.48 2.23 -4.00
CA LEU A 91 -14.83 2.83 -5.15
C LEU A 91 -15.79 2.77 -6.32
N ARG A 92 -15.92 3.85 -7.07
CA ARG A 92 -16.77 3.91 -8.25
C ARG A 92 -15.92 3.92 -9.50
N GLN A 93 -16.53 3.49 -10.60
CA GLN A 93 -15.87 3.57 -11.87
C GLN A 93 -15.51 5.03 -12.15
N GLY A 94 -14.27 5.25 -12.54
CA GLY A 94 -13.79 6.59 -12.80
C GLY A 94 -13.08 7.25 -11.63
N ASP A 95 -13.17 6.69 -10.43
CA ASP A 95 -12.50 7.27 -9.28
C ASP A 95 -10.99 7.31 -9.45
N GLY A 96 -10.44 6.38 -10.21
CA GLY A 96 -9.02 6.39 -10.49
C GLY A 96 -8.53 7.57 -11.30
N ASN A 97 -9.45 8.28 -11.96
CA ASN A 97 -9.14 9.46 -12.72
C ASN A 97 -9.46 10.74 -11.98
N VAL A 98 -9.86 10.62 -10.75
CA VAL A 98 -10.24 11.76 -9.95
C VAL A 98 -9.00 12.45 -9.47
N ALA A 99 -9.08 13.75 -9.25
CA ALA A 99 -7.98 14.48 -8.68
C ALA A 99 -7.56 13.89 -7.35
N PRO A 100 -6.31 14.13 -6.95
CA PRO A 100 -5.82 13.52 -5.73
C PRO A 100 -6.75 13.73 -4.57
N ALA A 101 -6.80 12.73 -3.75
CA ALA A 101 -7.74 12.69 -2.67
C ALA A 101 -7.57 13.82 -1.68
N GLY A 102 -6.42 14.35 -1.58
CA GLY A 102 -6.21 15.45 -0.70
C GLY A 102 -7.02 16.66 -1.01
N LYS A 103 -7.69 16.67 -2.16
CA LYS A 103 -8.48 17.75 -2.51
C LYS A 103 -9.77 17.64 -1.83
N PRO A 104 -10.03 18.43 -0.88
CA PRO A 104 -11.33 18.41 -0.26
C PRO A 104 -12.32 18.90 -1.26
N SER A 105 -13.35 18.33 -1.19
CA SER A 105 -14.40 18.78 -2.05
C SER A 105 -15.20 19.79 -1.33
#